data_d19db5226e4eb50fb96f6fac6cfca5b5
#
_entry.id   d19db5226e4eb50fb96f6fac6cfca5b5
#
_cell.length_a   1.000
_cell.length_b   1.000
_cell.length_c   1.000
_cell.angle_alpha   90.00
_cell.angle_beta   90.00
_cell.angle_gamma   90.00
#
_symmetry.space_group_name_H-M   'P 1'
#
loop_
_entity.id
_entity.type
_entity.pdbx_description
1 polymer ?
#
loop_
_entity_poly.entity_id
_entity_poly.type
_entity_poly.pdbx_seq_one_letter_code
_entity_poly.pdbx_strand_id
1 'polypeptide(L)'
;MTKIFKIPPICLGNNNFIHVIEIQTIDQDFGNFINEKIRLITEGSTDTEIPKIKKRLCEFLQRKKGTTIEMGAVAEFMVHLYMNENGFKQEFVFFNLEERSIKKGFDGYYTINDEEWILESKSGTISTSGISHKSKLLEAYSDLEKKVKDSEGNNPWRNAYNHACHRPVESAEDIIKNLKTLAEDFDSGVYKKIENLNLLPATTIFLEGNWNNIDQIALLTDIKTALTTKKFKGINILCIHNKSLELLENFLTT
;
A
#
# COMPACT_ATOMS: atom_id res chain seq x y z
N MET A 1 -12.98 4.26 19.38
CA MET A 1 -11.58 4.74 19.23
C MET A 1 -11.57 6.01 18.41
N THR A 2 -10.76 6.98 18.79
CA THR A 2 -10.55 8.19 17.98
C THR A 2 -9.71 7.78 16.75
N LYS A 3 -10.14 8.14 15.54
CA LYS A 3 -9.35 7.86 14.33
C LYS A 3 -7.99 8.55 14.38
N ILE A 4 -6.94 7.84 14.01
CA ILE A 4 -5.56 8.36 13.90
C ILE A 4 -5.47 9.28 12.67
N PHE A 5 -5.98 8.79 11.53
CA PHE A 5 -6.01 9.56 10.27
C PHE A 5 -7.33 10.33 10.16
N LYS A 6 -7.29 11.64 10.47
CA LYS A 6 -8.48 12.47 10.71
C LYS A 6 -9.01 13.19 9.47
N ILE A 7 -8.22 13.27 8.39
CA ILE A 7 -8.59 14.02 7.20
C ILE A 7 -9.63 13.22 6.41
N PRO A 8 -10.83 13.79 6.17
CA PRO A 8 -11.86 13.07 5.42
C PRO A 8 -11.45 12.92 3.95
N PRO A 9 -11.81 11.79 3.30
CA PRO A 9 -11.52 11.58 1.89
C PRO A 9 -12.22 12.62 1.00
N ILE A 10 -11.55 13.03 -0.08
CA ILE A 10 -12.10 13.93 -1.10
C ILE A 10 -12.80 13.08 -2.17
N CYS A 11 -14.09 13.30 -2.37
CA CYS A 11 -14.86 12.56 -3.36
C CYS A 11 -14.51 13.03 -4.79
N LEU A 12 -14.21 12.07 -5.67
CA LEU A 12 -14.00 12.29 -7.12
C LEU A 12 -15.26 12.01 -7.96
N GLY A 13 -16.31 11.50 -7.33
CA GLY A 13 -17.54 11.00 -7.97
C GLY A 13 -17.53 9.47 -8.14
N ASN A 14 -18.70 8.87 -8.31
CA ASN A 14 -18.88 7.42 -8.54
C ASN A 14 -18.15 6.53 -7.52
N ASN A 15 -18.18 6.90 -6.23
CA ASN A 15 -17.48 6.20 -5.14
C ASN A 15 -15.96 6.10 -5.32
N ASN A 16 -15.36 7.02 -6.03
CA ASN A 16 -13.90 7.18 -6.14
C ASN A 16 -13.43 8.29 -5.20
N PHE A 17 -12.29 8.09 -4.53
CA PHE A 17 -11.82 9.01 -3.49
C PHE A 17 -10.32 9.29 -3.58
N ILE A 18 -9.93 10.48 -3.09
CA ILE A 18 -8.55 10.79 -2.70
C ILE A 18 -8.50 10.79 -1.18
N HIS A 19 -7.61 10.00 -0.62
CA HIS A 19 -7.32 9.94 0.81
C HIS A 19 -6.05 10.74 1.08
N VAL A 20 -6.18 11.84 1.82
CA VAL A 20 -5.04 12.67 2.23
C VAL A 20 -4.56 12.22 3.60
N ILE A 21 -3.29 11.91 3.71
CA ILE A 21 -2.68 11.34 4.91
C ILE A 21 -1.44 12.16 5.26
N GLU A 22 -1.42 12.76 6.45
CA GLU A 22 -0.35 13.63 6.93
C GLU A 22 0.27 13.05 8.19
N ILE A 23 1.54 12.59 8.09
CA ILE A 23 2.28 11.95 9.17
C ILE A 23 3.43 12.86 9.59
N GLN A 24 3.16 13.72 10.55
CA GLN A 24 4.15 14.64 11.09
C GLN A 24 4.94 14.04 12.26
N THR A 25 4.27 13.27 13.10
CA THR A 25 4.84 12.62 14.29
C THR A 25 4.16 11.28 14.51
N ILE A 26 4.84 10.39 15.23
CA ILE A 26 4.21 9.21 15.83
C ILE A 26 4.07 9.54 17.33
N ASP A 27 2.91 10.10 17.70
CA ASP A 27 2.56 10.35 19.09
C ASP A 27 2.12 9.08 19.82
N GLN A 28 1.74 9.20 21.08
CA GLN A 28 1.35 8.03 21.91
C GLN A 28 0.16 7.27 21.32
N ASP A 29 -0.86 7.97 20.82
CA ASP A 29 -2.07 7.32 20.27
C ASP A 29 -1.74 6.59 18.97
N PHE A 30 -0.95 7.22 18.11
CA PHE A 30 -0.49 6.57 16.87
C PHE A 30 0.45 5.40 17.16
N GLY A 31 1.35 5.52 18.13
CA GLY A 31 2.22 4.44 18.58
C GLY A 31 1.42 3.24 19.14
N ASN A 32 0.39 3.50 19.92
CA ASN A 32 -0.52 2.45 20.40
C ASN A 32 -1.24 1.75 19.24
N PHE A 33 -1.70 2.51 18.26
CA PHE A 33 -2.34 1.97 17.06
C PHE A 33 -1.37 1.10 16.23
N ILE A 34 -0.12 1.55 16.06
CA ILE A 34 0.91 0.73 15.41
C ILE A 34 1.11 -0.59 16.18
N ASN A 35 1.25 -0.54 17.50
CA ASN A 35 1.41 -1.74 18.32
C ASN A 35 0.22 -2.71 18.21
N GLU A 36 -1.01 -2.18 18.08
CA GLU A 36 -2.21 -2.99 17.86
C GLU A 36 -2.19 -3.70 16.49
N LYS A 37 -1.75 -3.01 15.44
CA LYS A 37 -1.88 -3.47 14.05
C LYS A 37 -0.62 -4.14 13.48
N ILE A 38 0.56 -3.87 14.04
CA ILE A 38 1.84 -4.30 13.44
C ILE A 38 1.90 -5.81 13.16
N ARG A 39 1.40 -6.65 14.07
CA ARG A 39 1.39 -8.11 13.87
C ARG A 39 0.48 -8.50 12.71
N LEU A 40 -0.75 -7.99 12.71
CA LEU A 40 -1.72 -8.28 11.65
C LEU A 40 -1.17 -7.89 10.27
N ILE A 41 -0.54 -6.71 10.18
CA ILE A 41 0.05 -6.20 8.94
C ILE A 41 1.21 -7.06 8.48
N THR A 42 2.11 -7.41 9.40
CA THR A 42 3.39 -8.05 9.03
C THR A 42 3.28 -9.55 8.85
N GLU A 43 2.46 -10.23 9.64
CA GLU A 43 2.43 -11.69 9.75
C GLU A 43 1.01 -12.30 9.78
N GLY A 44 -0.02 -11.47 9.79
CA GLY A 44 -1.41 -11.93 9.95
C GLY A 44 -1.75 -12.31 11.41
N SER A 45 -2.60 -13.31 11.60
CA SER A 45 -3.11 -13.75 12.90
C SER A 45 -2.15 -14.69 13.67
N THR A 46 -0.84 -14.53 13.50
CA THR A 46 0.16 -15.29 14.27
C THR A 46 0.15 -14.90 15.75
N ASP A 47 0.79 -15.71 16.60
CA ASP A 47 0.99 -15.45 18.03
C ASP A 47 2.33 -14.76 18.36
N THR A 48 3.07 -14.32 17.33
CA THR A 48 4.36 -13.67 17.51
C THR A 48 4.26 -12.43 18.40
N GLU A 49 5.13 -12.32 19.37
CA GLU A 49 5.20 -11.19 20.29
C GLU A 49 5.59 -9.89 19.59
N ILE A 50 4.89 -8.79 19.91
CA ILE A 50 5.13 -7.46 19.30
C ILE A 50 6.59 -7.02 19.35
N PRO A 51 7.34 -7.17 20.48
CA PRO A 51 8.76 -6.79 20.51
C PRO A 51 9.63 -7.53 19.50
N LYS A 52 9.34 -8.80 19.23
CA LYS A 52 10.07 -9.59 18.22
C LYS A 52 9.80 -9.08 16.79
N ILE A 53 8.55 -8.71 16.51
CA ILE A 53 8.15 -8.12 15.23
C ILE A 53 8.82 -6.76 15.05
N LYS A 54 8.75 -5.87 16.05
CA LYS A 54 9.40 -4.55 16.02
C LYS A 54 10.89 -4.68 15.76
N LYS A 55 11.58 -5.57 16.49
CA LYS A 55 13.02 -5.84 16.32
C LYS A 55 13.31 -6.28 14.87
N ARG A 56 12.57 -7.24 14.32
CA ARG A 56 12.79 -7.75 12.96
C ARG A 56 12.56 -6.67 11.90
N LEU A 57 11.50 -5.86 12.05
CA LEU A 57 11.24 -4.74 11.15
C LEU A 57 12.32 -3.67 11.24
N CYS A 58 12.75 -3.31 12.45
CA CYS A 58 13.84 -2.36 12.68
C CYS A 58 15.15 -2.85 12.03
N GLU A 59 15.54 -4.11 12.27
CA GLU A 59 16.74 -4.70 11.65
C GLU A 59 16.67 -4.73 10.12
N PHE A 60 15.48 -4.97 9.55
CA PHE A 60 15.27 -4.90 8.11
C PHE A 60 15.49 -3.47 7.59
N LEU A 61 14.88 -2.46 8.20
CA LEU A 61 15.03 -1.06 7.81
C LEU A 61 16.50 -0.62 7.92
N GLN A 62 17.18 -0.95 9.03
CA GLN A 62 18.59 -0.63 9.23
C GLN A 62 19.50 -1.25 8.16
N ARG A 63 19.26 -2.52 7.78
CA ARG A 63 20.02 -3.15 6.68
C ARG A 63 19.79 -2.49 5.32
N LYS A 64 18.64 -1.82 5.14
CA LYS A 64 18.26 -1.14 3.88
C LYS A 64 18.42 0.37 3.94
N LYS A 65 19.01 0.89 5.01
CA LYS A 65 19.15 2.33 5.27
C LYS A 65 19.77 3.08 4.08
N GLY A 66 19.17 4.20 3.72
CA GLY A 66 19.58 5.04 2.60
C GLY A 66 19.26 4.47 1.20
N THR A 67 18.47 3.40 1.11
CA THR A 67 18.07 2.83 -0.18
C THR A 67 16.59 3.09 -0.50
N THR A 68 16.23 2.95 -1.78
CA THR A 68 14.84 2.99 -2.23
C THR A 68 13.98 1.86 -1.62
N ILE A 69 14.61 0.76 -1.18
CA ILE A 69 13.92 -0.36 -0.51
C ILE A 69 13.45 0.05 0.88
N GLU A 70 14.28 0.75 1.66
CA GLU A 70 13.87 1.31 2.96
C GLU A 70 12.67 2.24 2.79
N MET A 71 12.81 3.19 1.86
CA MET A 71 11.78 4.18 1.58
C MET A 71 10.45 3.53 1.15
N GLY A 72 10.52 2.54 0.26
CA GLY A 72 9.36 1.75 -0.16
C GLY A 72 8.70 1.02 1.00
N ALA A 73 9.49 0.35 1.84
CA ALA A 73 8.98 -0.41 2.97
C ALA A 73 8.28 0.47 4.01
N VAL A 74 8.86 1.64 4.36
CA VAL A 74 8.20 2.59 5.26
C VAL A 74 6.89 3.11 4.65
N ALA A 75 6.90 3.46 3.37
CA ALA A 75 5.71 3.93 2.66
C ALA A 75 4.59 2.87 2.66
N GLU A 76 4.90 1.63 2.26
CA GLU A 76 3.95 0.52 2.25
C GLU A 76 3.38 0.24 3.65
N PHE A 77 4.23 0.24 4.70
CA PHE A 77 3.77 0.02 6.06
C PHE A 77 2.73 1.06 6.51
N MET A 78 2.94 2.36 6.19
CA MET A 78 1.99 3.42 6.50
C MET A 78 0.68 3.28 5.70
N VAL A 79 0.76 2.82 4.45
CA VAL A 79 -0.43 2.48 3.64
C VAL A 79 -1.23 1.37 4.32
N HIS A 80 -0.58 0.28 4.74
CA HIS A 80 -1.25 -0.82 5.42
C HIS A 80 -1.94 -0.38 6.72
N LEU A 81 -1.30 0.49 7.52
CA LEU A 81 -1.91 1.07 8.72
C LEU A 81 -3.20 1.84 8.37
N TYR A 82 -3.14 2.71 7.37
CA TYR A 82 -4.29 3.49 6.92
C TYR A 82 -5.44 2.59 6.44
N MET A 83 -5.13 1.60 5.61
CA MET A 83 -6.12 0.67 5.09
C MET A 83 -6.81 -0.12 6.20
N ASN A 84 -6.05 -0.61 7.19
CA ASN A 84 -6.58 -1.31 8.35
C ASN A 84 -7.51 -0.41 9.21
N GLU A 85 -7.17 0.88 9.42
CA GLU A 85 -8.04 1.81 10.15
C GLU A 85 -9.37 2.05 9.44
N ASN A 86 -9.36 2.00 8.11
CA ASN A 86 -10.55 2.26 7.29
C ASN A 86 -11.31 0.98 6.92
N GLY A 87 -11.05 -0.14 7.59
CA GLY A 87 -11.85 -1.37 7.50
C GLY A 87 -11.56 -2.24 6.29
N PHE A 88 -10.49 -1.95 5.54
CA PHE A 88 -10.03 -2.85 4.49
C PHE A 88 -9.35 -4.07 5.12
N LYS A 89 -9.80 -5.25 4.73
CA LYS A 89 -9.13 -6.49 5.11
C LYS A 89 -7.94 -6.72 4.20
N GLN A 90 -6.77 -6.88 4.81
CA GLN A 90 -5.53 -7.16 4.11
C GLN A 90 -5.42 -8.65 3.80
N GLU A 91 -5.30 -9.01 2.52
CA GLU A 91 -5.16 -10.40 2.04
C GLU A 91 -3.69 -10.77 1.74
N PHE A 92 -2.77 -9.84 1.99
CA PHE A 92 -1.33 -10.01 1.92
C PHE A 92 -0.70 -9.76 3.29
N VAL A 93 0.38 -10.45 3.62
CA VAL A 93 1.25 -10.02 4.72
C VAL A 93 2.36 -9.13 4.20
N PHE A 94 2.76 -8.14 5.00
CA PHE A 94 3.81 -7.18 4.64
C PHE A 94 5.18 -7.87 4.48
N PHE A 95 5.52 -8.82 5.36
CA PHE A 95 6.72 -9.62 5.18
C PHE A 95 6.53 -10.64 4.07
N ASN A 96 7.53 -10.75 3.18
CA ASN A 96 7.52 -11.80 2.17
C ASN A 96 7.49 -13.18 2.84
N LEU A 97 6.64 -14.06 2.32
CA LEU A 97 6.59 -15.47 2.75
C LEU A 97 7.88 -16.23 2.40
N GLU A 98 8.62 -15.72 1.41
CA GLU A 98 9.91 -16.25 0.99
C GLU A 98 10.96 -15.13 1.03
N GLU A 99 11.92 -15.19 1.95
CA GLU A 99 12.97 -14.18 2.14
C GLU A 99 13.89 -13.96 0.90
N ARG A 100 13.84 -14.85 -0.08
CA ARG A 100 14.69 -14.82 -1.27
C ARG A 100 13.95 -14.61 -2.58
N SER A 101 12.64 -14.49 -2.57
CA SER A 101 11.88 -14.26 -3.79
C SER A 101 12.01 -12.81 -4.24
N ILE A 102 12.25 -12.60 -5.52
CA ILE A 102 12.10 -11.29 -6.13
C ILE A 102 10.59 -10.99 -6.12
N LYS A 103 10.16 -10.09 -5.23
CA LYS A 103 8.77 -9.66 -5.09
C LYS A 103 8.31 -9.07 -6.42
N LYS A 104 7.43 -9.77 -7.14
CA LYS A 104 6.98 -9.37 -8.47
C LYS A 104 5.45 -9.50 -8.61
N GLY A 105 4.73 -9.15 -7.57
CA GLY A 105 3.29 -9.05 -7.55
C GLY A 105 2.84 -7.63 -7.27
N PHE A 106 1.59 -7.50 -6.84
CA PHE A 106 1.08 -6.26 -6.26
C PHE A 106 1.75 -5.99 -4.90
N ASP A 107 1.79 -4.72 -4.48
CA ASP A 107 2.27 -4.37 -3.13
C ASP A 107 1.25 -4.71 -2.05
N GLY A 108 -0.03 -4.91 -2.43
CA GLY A 108 -1.06 -5.38 -1.55
C GLY A 108 -2.33 -5.82 -2.30
N TYR A 109 -3.12 -6.63 -1.61
CA TYR A 109 -4.44 -7.06 -2.04
C TYR A 109 -5.40 -6.91 -0.86
N TYR A 110 -6.53 -6.26 -1.10
CA TYR A 110 -7.49 -5.94 -0.06
C TYR A 110 -8.91 -6.28 -0.45
N THR A 111 -9.72 -6.54 0.55
CA THR A 111 -11.17 -6.69 0.40
C THR A 111 -11.92 -5.73 1.32
N ILE A 112 -13.02 -5.18 0.83
CA ILE A 112 -13.97 -4.40 1.59
C ILE A 112 -15.34 -4.47 0.92
N ASN A 113 -16.42 -4.75 1.68
CA ASN A 113 -17.78 -4.85 1.16
C ASN A 113 -17.90 -5.75 -0.09
N ASP A 114 -17.28 -6.91 -0.06
CA ASP A 114 -17.22 -7.90 -1.16
C ASP A 114 -16.53 -7.40 -2.45
N GLU A 115 -15.86 -6.25 -2.38
CA GLU A 115 -15.06 -5.71 -3.48
C GLU A 115 -13.57 -5.95 -3.24
N GLU A 116 -12.88 -6.38 -4.29
CA GLU A 116 -11.45 -6.69 -4.28
C GLU A 116 -10.64 -5.52 -4.87
N TRP A 117 -9.52 -5.17 -4.25
CA TRP A 117 -8.70 -4.01 -4.56
C TRP A 117 -7.23 -4.37 -4.66
N ILE A 118 -6.54 -3.91 -5.72
CA ILE A 118 -5.11 -4.10 -5.93
C ILE A 118 -4.33 -2.83 -5.60
N LEU A 119 -3.29 -2.96 -4.77
CA LEU A 119 -2.45 -1.86 -4.32
C LEU A 119 -1.13 -1.83 -5.10
N GLU A 120 -0.72 -0.62 -5.47
CA GLU A 120 0.65 -0.30 -5.88
C GLU A 120 1.09 0.98 -5.17
N SER A 121 2.22 0.93 -4.49
CA SER A 121 2.78 2.02 -3.71
C SER A 121 4.02 2.60 -4.39
N LYS A 122 4.06 3.92 -4.54
CA LYS A 122 5.22 4.65 -5.05
C LYS A 122 5.62 5.74 -4.08
N SER A 123 6.90 5.81 -3.79
CA SER A 123 7.45 6.79 -2.85
C SER A 123 8.58 7.60 -3.46
N GLY A 124 8.92 8.71 -2.83
CA GLY A 124 10.04 9.55 -3.17
C GLY A 124 10.26 10.64 -2.13
N THR A 125 11.37 11.37 -2.24
CA THR A 125 11.71 12.47 -1.34
C THR A 125 11.41 13.81 -2.00
N ILE A 126 11.13 14.83 -1.18
CA ILE A 126 10.81 16.17 -1.64
C ILE A 126 11.95 16.82 -2.45
N SER A 127 13.19 16.39 -2.20
CA SER A 127 14.38 16.85 -2.94
C SER A 127 14.48 16.27 -4.35
N THR A 128 13.70 15.24 -4.69
CA THR A 128 13.70 14.64 -6.02
C THR A 128 13.07 15.60 -7.03
N SER A 129 13.80 15.96 -8.09
CA SER A 129 13.29 16.84 -9.15
C SER A 129 12.02 16.28 -9.79
N GLY A 130 10.96 17.11 -9.87
CA GLY A 130 9.68 16.74 -10.48
C GLY A 130 8.81 15.81 -9.62
N ILE A 131 9.17 15.56 -8.37
CA ILE A 131 8.35 14.76 -7.46
C ILE A 131 7.01 15.44 -7.21
N SER A 132 5.94 14.68 -7.30
CA SER A 132 4.58 15.10 -6.95
C SER A 132 3.70 13.87 -6.75
N HIS A 133 2.58 14.03 -6.05
CA HIS A 133 1.57 12.97 -5.97
C HIS A 133 1.07 12.56 -7.36
N LYS A 134 0.92 13.54 -8.27
CA LYS A 134 0.55 13.27 -9.67
C LYS A 134 1.56 12.37 -10.38
N SER A 135 2.87 12.68 -10.28
CA SER A 135 3.90 11.87 -10.94
C SER A 135 3.94 10.44 -10.37
N LYS A 136 3.83 10.29 -9.05
CA LYS A 136 3.80 8.98 -8.39
C LYS A 136 2.51 8.20 -8.63
N LEU A 137 1.36 8.87 -8.75
CA LEU A 137 0.11 8.24 -9.16
C LEU A 137 0.23 7.64 -10.57
N LEU A 138 0.76 8.40 -11.52
CA LEU A 138 0.94 7.92 -12.89
C LEU A 138 1.91 6.75 -12.97
N GLU A 139 2.97 6.76 -12.15
CA GLU A 139 3.91 5.64 -12.01
C GLU A 139 3.21 4.40 -11.45
N ALA A 140 2.48 4.53 -10.33
CA ALA A 140 1.74 3.41 -9.72
C ALA A 140 0.68 2.83 -10.67
N TYR A 141 -0.09 3.69 -11.35
CA TYR A 141 -1.08 3.24 -12.33
C TYR A 141 -0.43 2.50 -13.50
N SER A 142 0.68 3.03 -14.04
CA SER A 142 1.42 2.39 -15.14
C SER A 142 1.92 1.01 -14.75
N ASP A 143 2.42 0.86 -13.52
CA ASP A 143 2.95 -0.43 -13.06
C ASP A 143 1.81 -1.43 -12.81
N LEU A 144 0.66 -1.02 -12.26
CA LEU A 144 -0.53 -1.87 -12.19
C LEU A 144 -0.96 -2.33 -13.59
N GLU A 145 -1.01 -1.41 -14.57
CA GLU A 145 -1.39 -1.73 -15.93
C GLU A 145 -0.44 -2.74 -16.58
N LYS A 146 0.87 -2.59 -16.39
CA LYS A 146 1.88 -3.55 -16.88
C LYS A 146 1.75 -4.92 -16.22
N LYS A 147 1.60 -4.95 -14.88
CA LYS A 147 1.46 -6.18 -14.11
C LYS A 147 0.26 -7.02 -14.56
N VAL A 148 -0.90 -6.40 -14.76
CA VAL A 148 -2.11 -7.14 -15.17
C VAL A 148 -2.12 -7.58 -16.63
N LYS A 149 -1.25 -7.02 -17.48
CA LYS A 149 -1.11 -7.34 -18.93
C LYS A 149 0.08 -8.26 -19.25
N ASP A 150 0.80 -8.77 -18.24
CA ASP A 150 2.02 -9.59 -18.41
C ASP A 150 3.13 -8.93 -19.23
N SER A 151 3.31 -7.63 -19.11
CA SER A 151 4.46 -6.97 -19.76
C SER A 151 5.79 -7.19 -19.01
N GLU A 152 5.76 -7.83 -17.85
CA GLU A 152 6.93 -8.06 -16.97
C GLU A 152 7.31 -9.56 -16.83
N GLY A 153 6.54 -10.47 -17.44
CA GLY A 153 6.82 -11.91 -17.42
C GLY A 153 6.63 -12.57 -16.05
N ASN A 154 5.79 -12.01 -15.18
CA ASN A 154 5.49 -12.55 -13.86
C ASN A 154 4.00 -12.48 -13.57
N ASN A 155 3.46 -13.56 -13.03
CA ASN A 155 2.06 -13.66 -12.67
C ASN A 155 1.77 -12.99 -11.30
N PRO A 156 1.20 -11.76 -11.25
CA PRO A 156 0.92 -11.07 -9.99
C PRO A 156 -0.20 -11.75 -9.19
N TRP A 157 -1.12 -12.42 -9.87
CA TRP A 157 -2.23 -13.16 -9.25
C TRP A 157 -1.74 -14.42 -8.56
N ARG A 158 -0.68 -15.07 -9.07
CA ARG A 158 -0.05 -16.22 -8.42
C ARG A 158 0.56 -15.83 -7.08
N ASN A 159 1.20 -14.66 -7.02
CA ASN A 159 1.70 -14.12 -5.76
C ASN A 159 0.54 -13.79 -4.80
N ALA A 160 -0.54 -13.15 -5.29
CA ALA A 160 -1.73 -12.87 -4.50
C ALA A 160 -2.36 -14.16 -3.94
N TYR A 161 -2.51 -15.18 -4.76
CA TYR A 161 -3.02 -16.48 -4.35
C TYR A 161 -2.17 -17.11 -3.24
N ASN A 162 -0.84 -17.09 -3.37
CA ASN A 162 0.05 -17.66 -2.37
C ASN A 162 -0.09 -16.95 -1.01
N HIS A 163 -0.22 -15.62 -0.99
CA HIS A 163 -0.47 -14.88 0.24
C HIS A 163 -1.84 -15.20 0.85
N ALA A 164 -2.90 -15.23 0.03
CA ALA A 164 -4.25 -15.57 0.49
C ALA A 164 -4.35 -16.99 1.05
N CYS A 165 -3.58 -17.93 0.50
CA CYS A 165 -3.48 -19.30 1.02
C CYS A 165 -2.69 -19.41 2.33
N HIS A 166 -1.95 -18.37 2.72
CA HIS A 166 -1.21 -18.38 3.98
C HIS A 166 -2.18 -18.33 5.15
N ARG A 167 -2.22 -19.39 5.95
CA ARG A 167 -3.22 -19.56 7.01
C ARG A 167 -3.42 -18.34 7.92
N PRO A 168 -2.35 -17.64 8.39
CA PRO A 168 -2.51 -16.45 9.23
C PRO A 168 -3.18 -15.25 8.54
N VAL A 169 -3.35 -15.23 7.22
CA VAL A 169 -4.09 -14.17 6.49
C VAL A 169 -5.60 -14.35 6.66
N GLU A 170 -6.06 -15.59 6.86
CA GLU A 170 -7.47 -15.92 7.06
C GLU A 170 -8.37 -15.43 5.92
N SER A 171 -7.88 -15.53 4.69
CA SER A 171 -8.66 -15.19 3.50
C SER A 171 -9.88 -16.12 3.36
N ALA A 172 -11.01 -15.54 2.94
CA ALA A 172 -12.22 -16.31 2.66
C ALA A 172 -12.01 -17.28 1.47
N GLU A 173 -12.71 -18.41 1.46
CA GLU A 173 -12.54 -19.45 0.44
C GLU A 173 -12.86 -18.95 -0.98
N ASP A 174 -13.82 -18.06 -1.12
CA ASP A 174 -14.20 -17.45 -2.40
C ASP A 174 -13.11 -16.53 -2.93
N ILE A 175 -12.42 -15.76 -2.07
CA ILE A 175 -11.25 -14.95 -2.44
C ILE A 175 -10.10 -15.84 -2.90
N ILE A 176 -9.79 -16.89 -2.16
CA ILE A 176 -8.75 -17.86 -2.54
C ILE A 176 -9.06 -18.49 -3.89
N LYS A 177 -10.32 -18.91 -4.10
CA LYS A 177 -10.77 -19.52 -5.35
C LYS A 177 -10.70 -18.53 -6.52
N ASN A 178 -11.13 -17.27 -6.31
CA ASN A 178 -11.04 -16.24 -7.34
C ASN A 178 -9.58 -15.97 -7.74
N LEU A 179 -8.70 -15.77 -6.76
CA LEU A 179 -7.28 -15.54 -7.02
C LEU A 179 -6.60 -16.73 -7.73
N LYS A 180 -6.99 -17.96 -7.39
CA LYS A 180 -6.53 -19.16 -8.10
C LYS A 180 -6.94 -19.12 -9.57
N THR A 181 -8.21 -18.83 -9.86
CA THR A 181 -8.72 -18.72 -11.24
C THR A 181 -7.99 -17.63 -12.02
N LEU A 182 -7.79 -16.43 -11.41
CA LEU A 182 -7.05 -15.33 -12.02
C LEU A 182 -5.60 -15.71 -12.34
N ALA A 183 -4.96 -16.49 -11.46
CA ALA A 183 -3.60 -16.95 -11.66
C ALA A 183 -3.52 -17.99 -12.80
N GLU A 184 -4.48 -18.92 -12.90
CA GLU A 184 -4.55 -19.92 -13.96
C GLU A 184 -4.89 -19.28 -15.32
N ASP A 185 -5.82 -18.31 -15.34
CA ASP A 185 -6.14 -17.51 -16.54
C ASP A 185 -4.87 -16.81 -17.06
N PHE A 186 -4.15 -16.14 -16.16
CA PHE A 186 -2.92 -15.41 -16.52
C PHE A 186 -1.84 -16.33 -17.08
N ASP A 187 -1.59 -17.50 -16.45
CA ASP A 187 -0.65 -18.51 -16.94
C ASP A 187 -1.05 -19.05 -18.32
N SER A 188 -2.35 -18.98 -18.64
CA SER A 188 -2.92 -19.40 -19.94
C SER A 188 -2.96 -18.26 -20.97
N GLY A 189 -2.42 -17.08 -20.64
CA GLY A 189 -2.41 -15.90 -21.53
C GLY A 189 -3.74 -15.12 -21.55
N VAL A 190 -4.64 -15.37 -20.60
CA VAL A 190 -5.91 -14.63 -20.45
C VAL A 190 -5.75 -13.55 -19.40
N TYR A 191 -5.59 -12.30 -19.85
CA TYR A 191 -5.29 -11.18 -18.97
C TYR A 191 -6.52 -10.34 -18.63
N LYS A 192 -6.60 -9.89 -17.38
CA LYS A 192 -7.64 -8.95 -16.97
C LYS A 192 -7.34 -7.56 -17.52
N LYS A 193 -8.40 -6.86 -17.93
CA LYS A 193 -8.29 -5.45 -18.32
C LYS A 193 -8.33 -4.58 -17.07
N ILE A 194 -7.46 -3.58 -16.99
CA ILE A 194 -7.38 -2.66 -15.84
C ILE A 194 -8.70 -1.93 -15.59
N GLU A 195 -9.49 -1.68 -16.63
CA GLU A 195 -10.82 -1.05 -16.56
C GLU A 195 -11.86 -1.88 -15.79
N ASN A 196 -11.57 -3.15 -15.52
CA ASN A 196 -12.44 -4.07 -14.76
C ASN A 196 -11.96 -4.27 -13.31
N LEU A 197 -10.96 -3.54 -12.86
CA LEU A 197 -10.32 -3.70 -11.55
C LEU A 197 -10.51 -2.46 -10.69
N ASN A 198 -10.62 -2.68 -9.37
CA ASN A 198 -10.56 -1.61 -8.39
C ASN A 198 -9.10 -1.38 -7.98
N LEU A 199 -8.65 -0.14 -8.04
CA LEU A 199 -7.26 0.25 -7.89
C LEU A 199 -7.03 1.08 -6.63
N LEU A 200 -5.94 0.79 -5.92
CA LEU A 200 -5.44 1.52 -4.76
C LEU A 200 -4.02 2.06 -5.05
N PRO A 201 -3.84 3.01 -5.96
CA PRO A 201 -2.54 3.64 -6.13
C PRO A 201 -2.21 4.49 -4.90
N ALA A 202 -1.10 4.17 -4.23
CA ALA A 202 -0.60 4.92 -3.09
C ALA A 202 0.67 5.71 -3.45
N THR A 203 0.74 6.93 -2.96
CA THR A 203 1.82 7.86 -3.26
C THR A 203 2.34 8.46 -1.96
N THR A 204 3.62 8.25 -1.63
CA THR A 204 4.23 8.79 -0.42
C THR A 204 5.36 9.75 -0.77
N ILE A 205 5.30 10.98 -0.26
CA ILE A 205 6.37 11.96 -0.36
C ILE A 205 6.98 12.17 1.02
N PHE A 206 8.26 11.84 1.17
CA PHE A 206 9.03 12.10 2.38
C PHE A 206 9.59 13.51 2.35
N LEU A 207 9.33 14.28 3.41
CA LEU A 207 9.62 15.72 3.48
C LEU A 207 11.00 16.04 4.06
N GLU A 208 11.82 15.03 4.34
CA GLU A 208 13.21 15.18 4.83
C GLU A 208 13.33 16.12 6.06
N GLY A 209 12.36 16.03 6.97
CA GLY A 209 12.28 16.83 8.18
C GLY A 209 11.57 18.19 8.03
N ASN A 210 11.39 18.69 6.82
CA ASN A 210 10.72 19.96 6.53
C ASN A 210 9.22 19.73 6.34
N TRP A 211 8.42 20.11 7.34
CA TRP A 211 6.98 19.86 7.28
C TRP A 211 6.25 20.91 6.45
N ASN A 212 5.39 20.43 5.53
CA ASN A 212 4.34 21.21 4.91
C ASN A 212 3.10 20.32 4.69
N ASN A 213 1.93 20.91 4.84
CA ASN A 213 0.67 20.23 4.60
C ASN A 213 0.40 20.07 3.10
N ILE A 214 -0.41 19.09 2.74
CA ILE A 214 -0.86 18.89 1.36
C ILE A 214 -1.86 19.99 1.00
N ASP A 215 -1.58 20.75 -0.06
CA ASP A 215 -2.59 21.62 -0.67
C ASP A 215 -3.63 20.77 -1.37
N GLN A 216 -4.78 20.58 -0.71
CA GLN A 216 -5.84 19.71 -1.19
C GLN A 216 -6.51 20.22 -2.48
N ILE A 217 -6.51 21.54 -2.73
CA ILE A 217 -7.11 22.13 -3.94
C ILE A 217 -6.20 21.85 -5.14
N ALA A 218 -4.92 22.13 -5.00
CA ALA A 218 -3.92 21.83 -6.03
C ALA A 218 -3.85 20.31 -6.30
N LEU A 219 -3.83 19.50 -5.23
CA LEU A 219 -3.85 18.03 -5.33
C LEU A 219 -5.05 17.54 -6.14
N LEU A 220 -6.28 18.00 -5.81
CA LEU A 220 -7.50 17.60 -6.50
C LEU A 220 -7.43 17.91 -8.00
N THR A 221 -6.93 19.10 -8.35
CA THR A 221 -6.77 19.52 -9.75
C THR A 221 -5.77 18.64 -10.49
N ASP A 222 -4.63 18.36 -9.87
CA ASP A 222 -3.58 17.53 -10.45
C ASP A 222 -4.03 16.08 -10.65
N ILE A 223 -4.71 15.50 -9.65
CA ILE A 223 -5.23 14.13 -9.72
C ILE A 223 -6.32 14.01 -10.79
N LYS A 224 -7.29 14.95 -10.82
CA LYS A 224 -8.32 14.95 -11.89
C LYS A 224 -7.69 14.99 -13.27
N THR A 225 -6.68 15.84 -13.46
CA THR A 225 -5.93 15.92 -14.72
C THR A 225 -5.23 14.60 -15.04
N ALA A 226 -4.58 13.96 -14.06
CA ALA A 226 -3.91 12.69 -14.26
C ALA A 226 -4.87 11.55 -14.66
N LEU A 227 -6.09 11.57 -14.14
CA LEU A 227 -7.09 10.53 -14.39
C LEU A 227 -7.87 10.69 -15.69
N THR A 228 -7.76 11.80 -16.42
CA THR A 228 -8.60 12.10 -17.59
C THR A 228 -8.58 11.00 -18.66
N THR A 229 -7.44 10.31 -18.83
CA THR A 229 -7.27 9.23 -19.80
C THR A 229 -7.17 7.84 -19.19
N LYS A 230 -7.32 7.72 -17.88
CA LYS A 230 -7.16 6.47 -17.15
C LYS A 230 -8.48 5.73 -17.02
N LYS A 231 -8.41 4.40 -17.11
CA LYS A 231 -9.57 3.51 -17.01
C LYS A 231 -9.45 2.62 -15.77
N PHE A 232 -10.54 2.44 -15.05
CA PHE A 232 -10.64 1.60 -13.87
C PHE A 232 -12.11 1.28 -13.59
N LYS A 233 -12.40 0.22 -12.82
CA LYS A 233 -13.74 -0.03 -12.27
C LYS A 233 -14.00 0.93 -11.10
N GLY A 234 -13.05 1.01 -10.17
CA GLY A 234 -13.04 1.94 -9.04
C GLY A 234 -11.61 2.37 -8.72
N ILE A 235 -11.45 3.55 -8.11
CA ILE A 235 -10.14 4.03 -7.70
C ILE A 235 -10.20 4.76 -6.35
N ASN A 236 -9.33 4.35 -5.43
CA ASN A 236 -9.07 5.02 -4.16
C ASN A 236 -7.59 5.39 -4.10
N ILE A 237 -7.28 6.68 -4.19
CA ILE A 237 -5.91 7.19 -4.29
C ILE A 237 -5.44 7.63 -2.90
N LEU A 238 -4.32 7.09 -2.44
CA LEU A 238 -3.70 7.50 -1.18
C LEU A 238 -2.57 8.47 -1.46
N CYS A 239 -2.65 9.67 -0.87
CA CYS A 239 -1.64 10.72 -0.98
C CYS A 239 -1.08 11.01 0.41
N ILE A 240 0.16 10.58 0.66
CA ILE A 240 0.80 10.60 1.97
C ILE A 240 1.95 11.60 1.98
N HIS A 241 1.89 12.62 2.84
CA HIS A 241 3.07 13.33 3.31
C HIS A 241 3.59 12.66 4.58
N ASN A 242 4.85 12.25 4.57
CA ASN A 242 5.54 11.72 5.74
C ASN A 242 6.73 12.63 6.05
N LYS A 243 6.82 13.13 7.29
CA LYS A 243 7.86 14.08 7.66
C LYS A 243 9.27 13.53 7.42
N SER A 244 9.52 12.28 7.79
CA SER A 244 10.82 11.62 7.55
C SER A 244 10.73 10.10 7.66
N LEU A 245 11.72 9.41 7.10
CA LEU A 245 11.86 7.95 7.20
C LEU A 245 12.10 7.50 8.65
N GLU A 246 12.82 8.30 9.41
CA GLU A 246 13.24 7.98 10.78
C GLU A 246 12.09 7.92 11.78
N LEU A 247 10.91 8.46 11.47
CA LEU A 247 9.75 8.42 12.38
C LEU A 247 9.40 6.98 12.78
N LEU A 248 9.35 6.07 11.79
CA LEU A 248 9.04 4.67 12.06
C LEU A 248 10.21 3.97 12.75
N GLU A 249 11.45 4.17 12.29
CA GLU A 249 12.65 3.57 12.90
C GLU A 249 12.78 3.96 14.38
N ASN A 250 12.62 5.25 14.71
CA ASN A 250 12.65 5.74 16.08
C ASN A 250 11.56 5.10 16.96
N PHE A 251 10.35 4.95 16.44
CA PHE A 251 9.28 4.28 17.15
C PHE A 251 9.57 2.79 17.40
N LEU A 252 10.17 2.09 16.44
CA LEU A 252 10.46 0.67 16.55
C LEU A 252 11.58 0.37 17.56
N THR A 253 12.43 1.35 17.89
CA THR A 253 13.53 1.24 18.87
C THR A 253 13.14 1.59 20.30
N THR A 254 11.94 2.13 20.51
CA THR A 254 11.34 2.40 21.82
C THR A 254 10.45 1.24 22.26
#